data_20332017c783fc407392a6ca89740c0b
#
_entry.id   20332017c783fc407392a6ca89740c0b
#
_cell.length_a   1.000
_cell.length_b   1.000
_cell.length_c   1.000
_cell.angle_alpha   90.00
_cell.angle_beta   90.00
_cell.angle_gamma   90.00
#
_symmetry.space_group_name_H-M   'P 1'
#
loop_
_entity.id
_entity.type
_entity.pdbx_description
1 polymer ?
#
loop_
_entity_poly.entity_id
_entity_poly.type
_entity_poly.pdbx_seq_one_letter_code
_entity_poly.pdbx_strand_id
1 'polypeptide(L)'
;MLQRGMIHNATQLMDLIQQIGFLPLLYSGIGGYSAEDVVDDDCRYVVLDDGGWDWPMWKWKGPIVTEGGCVYGKFFNKKAGYVSMDWWPDLMNYRRHAYPAPAEGSIEEAIVLTLREHGSLITRELRSACGFTGTKMRSRFDGYVTRLQMACRIVTQDFVYPRDKHGHEYGWGWSLLTTPEDLLGKEACSCDRTPEQSLERIMDHMKRILPQATERQIIKIIQ
;
A
#
# COMPACT_ATOMS: atom_id res chain seq x y z
N MET A 1 -14.18 17.99 0.00
CA MET A 1 -12.97 18.30 0.81
C MET A 1 -12.89 17.25 1.90
N LEU A 2 -11.72 16.67 2.09
CA LEU A 2 -11.51 15.67 3.14
C LEU A 2 -11.65 16.32 4.51
N GLN A 3 -12.42 15.70 5.39
CA GLN A 3 -12.68 16.21 6.75
C GLN A 3 -12.49 15.09 7.76
N ARG A 4 -12.04 15.44 8.96
CA ARG A 4 -11.95 14.53 10.09
C ARG A 4 -13.34 14.02 10.48
N GLY A 5 -13.44 12.74 10.85
CA GLY A 5 -14.71 12.16 11.32
C GLY A 5 -15.71 11.84 10.21
N MET A 6 -15.32 11.88 8.93
CA MET A 6 -16.22 11.57 7.83
C MET A 6 -16.39 10.07 7.52
N ILE A 7 -15.47 9.23 8.04
CA ILE A 7 -15.40 7.79 7.76
C ILE A 7 -15.60 6.99 9.05
N HIS A 8 -16.63 6.14 9.06
CA HIS A 8 -17.04 5.37 10.24
C HIS A 8 -16.92 3.84 10.04
N ASN A 9 -16.62 3.37 8.83
CA ASN A 9 -16.51 1.94 8.52
C ASN A 9 -15.68 1.69 7.25
N ALA A 10 -15.37 0.41 7.01
CA ALA A 10 -14.55 -0.02 5.86
C ALA A 10 -15.19 0.33 4.51
N THR A 11 -16.52 0.22 4.38
CA THR A 11 -17.23 0.53 3.13
C THR A 11 -17.06 1.99 2.77
N GLN A 12 -17.29 2.91 3.71
CA GLN A 12 -17.09 4.34 3.48
C GLN A 12 -15.63 4.68 3.16
N LEU A 13 -14.67 3.96 3.76
CA LEU A 13 -13.26 4.13 3.42
C LEU A 13 -12.97 3.66 1.99
N MET A 14 -13.55 2.55 1.56
CA MET A 14 -13.46 2.06 0.19
C MET A 14 -14.07 3.06 -0.81
N ASP A 15 -15.27 3.57 -0.53
CA ASP A 15 -15.93 4.58 -1.37
C ASP A 15 -15.06 5.84 -1.52
N LEU A 16 -14.45 6.29 -0.42
CA LEU A 16 -13.51 7.40 -0.47
C LEU A 16 -12.29 7.08 -1.34
N ILE A 17 -11.69 5.90 -1.20
CA ILE A 17 -10.54 5.47 -2.02
C ILE A 17 -10.91 5.50 -3.51
N GLN A 18 -12.10 4.99 -3.88
CA GLN A 18 -12.59 5.04 -5.26
C GLN A 18 -12.75 6.48 -5.75
N GLN A 19 -13.31 7.35 -4.92
CA GLN A 19 -13.56 8.74 -5.28
C GLN A 19 -12.28 9.56 -5.48
N ILE A 20 -11.28 9.39 -4.58
CA ILE A 20 -10.07 10.24 -4.61
C ILE A 20 -8.86 9.57 -5.27
N GLY A 21 -8.92 8.29 -5.54
CA GLY A 21 -7.91 7.53 -6.29
C GLY A 21 -6.66 7.15 -5.50
N PHE A 22 -6.16 8.03 -4.64
CA PHE A 22 -4.93 7.85 -3.88
C PHE A 22 -5.16 8.22 -2.41
N LEU A 23 -4.91 7.31 -1.48
CA LEU A 23 -5.08 7.59 -0.06
C LEU A 23 -3.98 6.92 0.78
N PRO A 24 -3.02 7.69 1.32
CA PRO A 24 -2.10 7.16 2.33
C PRO A 24 -2.85 6.61 3.55
N LEU A 25 -2.35 5.53 4.15
CA LEU A 25 -2.94 4.98 5.37
C LEU A 25 -2.72 5.92 6.57
N LEU A 26 -1.47 6.36 6.73
CA LEU A 26 -1.03 7.27 7.79
C LEU A 26 -0.42 8.53 7.17
N TYR A 27 -0.24 9.56 7.99
CA TYR A 27 0.36 10.83 7.57
C TYR A 27 1.59 10.64 6.68
N SER A 28 1.57 11.21 5.49
CA SER A 28 2.58 11.03 4.44
C SER A 28 3.25 12.33 3.99
N GLY A 29 2.95 13.45 4.64
CA GLY A 29 3.56 14.75 4.35
C GLY A 29 2.56 15.86 4.02
N ILE A 30 1.26 15.55 3.84
CA ILE A 30 0.18 16.52 3.68
C ILE A 30 -0.81 16.28 4.82
N GLY A 31 -1.05 17.31 5.65
CA GLY A 31 -2.03 17.22 6.76
C GLY A 31 -3.45 17.08 6.23
N GLY A 32 -4.27 16.30 6.94
CA GLY A 32 -5.65 16.02 6.54
C GLY A 32 -5.79 15.08 5.33
N TYR A 33 -4.69 14.46 4.90
CA TYR A 33 -4.65 13.58 3.73
C TYR A 33 -4.06 12.21 4.07
N SER A 34 -4.78 11.48 4.89
CA SER A 34 -4.56 10.06 5.15
C SER A 34 -5.85 9.42 5.64
N ALA A 35 -5.96 8.09 5.58
CA ALA A 35 -7.09 7.38 6.17
C ALA A 35 -7.22 7.71 7.66
N GLU A 36 -6.10 7.78 8.39
CA GLU A 36 -6.07 8.17 9.80
C GLU A 36 -6.63 9.58 10.06
N ASP A 37 -6.41 10.53 9.13
CA ASP A 37 -6.89 11.92 9.29
C ASP A 37 -8.40 12.06 9.09
N VAL A 38 -9.01 11.21 8.26
CA VAL A 38 -10.43 11.32 7.86
C VAL A 38 -11.36 10.40 8.63
N VAL A 39 -10.82 9.38 9.29
CA VAL A 39 -11.60 8.43 10.09
C VAL A 39 -12.06 9.08 11.39
N ASP A 40 -13.26 8.70 11.83
CA ASP A 40 -13.82 9.10 13.12
C ASP A 40 -12.95 8.65 14.28
N ASP A 41 -12.93 9.43 15.37
CA ASP A 41 -12.09 9.17 16.54
C ASP A 41 -12.43 7.81 17.19
N ASP A 42 -13.69 7.40 17.19
CA ASP A 42 -14.15 6.10 17.71
C ASP A 42 -13.68 4.91 16.86
N CYS A 43 -13.23 5.16 15.65
CA CYS A 43 -12.67 4.15 14.76
C CYS A 43 -11.15 4.22 14.63
N ARG A 44 -10.53 5.26 15.20
CA ARG A 44 -9.10 5.53 15.09
C ARG A 44 -8.32 4.90 16.23
N TYR A 45 -8.59 5.28 17.44
CA TYR A 45 -7.93 4.75 18.63
C TYR A 45 -8.93 4.71 19.77
N VAL A 46 -9.23 3.50 20.22
CA VAL A 46 -10.24 3.27 21.25
C VAL A 46 -9.58 2.63 22.46
N VAL A 47 -9.80 3.20 23.63
CA VAL A 47 -9.42 2.58 24.92
C VAL A 47 -10.57 1.67 25.33
N LEU A 48 -10.25 0.39 25.62
CA LEU A 48 -11.19 -0.62 26.03
C LEU A 48 -11.40 -0.59 27.56
N ASP A 49 -12.53 -1.12 28.01
CA ASP A 49 -12.91 -1.15 29.45
C ASP A 49 -11.90 -1.90 30.32
N ASP A 50 -11.16 -2.85 29.76
CA ASP A 50 -10.10 -3.62 30.44
C ASP A 50 -8.75 -2.88 30.50
N GLY A 51 -8.69 -1.63 30.01
CA GLY A 51 -7.47 -0.82 29.90
C GLY A 51 -6.61 -1.16 28.69
N GLY A 52 -7.03 -2.10 27.85
CA GLY A 52 -6.45 -2.34 26.54
C GLY A 52 -6.79 -1.21 25.54
N TRP A 53 -6.33 -1.37 24.32
CA TRP A 53 -6.67 -0.45 23.24
C TRP A 53 -6.93 -1.21 21.95
N ASP A 54 -7.75 -0.64 21.07
CA ASP A 54 -8.04 -1.14 19.74
C ASP A 54 -7.84 -0.05 18.70
N TRP A 55 -7.64 -0.48 17.48
CA TRP A 55 -7.53 0.37 16.31
C TRP A 55 -8.44 -0.16 15.20
N PRO A 56 -9.74 0.11 15.23
CA PRO A 56 -10.71 -0.46 14.31
C PRO A 56 -10.34 -0.23 12.85
N MET A 57 -9.93 0.99 12.47
CA MET A 57 -9.49 1.32 11.12
C MET A 57 -8.36 0.41 10.63
N TRP A 58 -7.47 -0.01 11.52
CA TRP A 58 -6.36 -0.90 11.14
C TRP A 58 -6.85 -2.26 10.65
N LYS A 59 -7.95 -2.76 11.19
CA LYS A 59 -8.55 -4.04 10.83
C LYS A 59 -9.25 -3.97 9.47
N TRP A 60 -9.66 -2.78 9.01
CA TRP A 60 -10.35 -2.60 7.73
C TRP A 60 -9.44 -2.84 6.53
N LYS A 61 -8.12 -2.67 6.67
CA LYS A 61 -7.18 -2.79 5.56
C LYS A 61 -7.22 -4.15 4.85
N GLY A 62 -7.39 -5.25 5.59
CA GLY A 62 -7.51 -6.60 5.02
C GLY A 62 -8.74 -6.72 4.12
N PRO A 63 -9.96 -6.60 4.66
CA PRO A 63 -11.20 -6.61 3.85
C PRO A 63 -11.14 -5.67 2.65
N ILE A 64 -10.71 -4.41 2.82
CA ILE A 64 -10.61 -3.44 1.73
C ILE A 64 -9.72 -3.93 0.60
N VAL A 65 -8.58 -4.53 0.92
CA VAL A 65 -7.64 -5.03 -0.09
C VAL A 65 -8.16 -6.28 -0.77
N THR A 66 -8.77 -7.20 -0.02
CA THR A 66 -9.29 -8.48 -0.56
C THR A 66 -10.56 -8.33 -1.38
N GLU A 67 -11.37 -7.29 -1.15
CA GLU A 67 -12.54 -6.97 -1.99
C GLU A 67 -12.15 -6.53 -3.41
N GLY A 68 -10.87 -6.22 -3.66
CA GLY A 68 -10.34 -6.01 -5.01
C GLY A 68 -10.60 -4.64 -5.64
N GLY A 69 -11.16 -3.70 -4.90
CA GLY A 69 -11.44 -2.34 -5.40
C GLY A 69 -10.22 -1.42 -5.44
N CYS A 70 -9.11 -1.80 -4.83
CA CYS A 70 -7.89 -1.00 -4.78
C CYS A 70 -6.65 -1.87 -4.64
N VAL A 71 -5.49 -1.27 -4.89
CA VAL A 71 -4.17 -1.85 -4.66
C VAL A 71 -3.54 -1.24 -3.43
N TYR A 72 -2.95 -2.04 -2.56
CA TYR A 72 -2.30 -1.59 -1.34
C TYR A 72 -0.79 -1.89 -1.35
N GLY A 73 -0.02 -0.94 -0.89
CA GLY A 73 1.43 -1.07 -0.76
C GLY A 73 2.07 0.20 -0.23
N LYS A 74 3.40 0.21 -0.12
CA LYS A 74 4.17 1.37 0.34
C LYS A 74 4.42 2.36 -0.80
N PHE A 75 3.37 2.95 -1.34
CA PHE A 75 3.45 3.84 -2.52
C PHE A 75 3.70 5.30 -2.17
N PHE A 76 3.45 5.74 -0.94
CA PHE A 76 3.43 7.14 -0.56
C PHE A 76 4.67 7.51 0.25
N ASN A 77 5.75 7.90 -0.43
CA ASN A 77 7.02 8.22 0.24
C ASN A 77 7.44 7.12 1.23
N LYS A 78 7.47 5.86 0.78
CA LYS A 78 7.77 4.63 1.54
C LYS A 78 6.73 4.26 2.61
N LYS A 79 5.61 4.98 2.69
CA LYS A 79 4.49 4.67 3.58
C LYS A 79 3.37 3.96 2.84
N ALA A 80 2.64 3.14 3.58
CA ALA A 80 1.55 2.34 3.03
C ALA A 80 0.31 3.19 2.73
N GLY A 81 -0.49 2.73 1.80
CA GLY A 81 -1.77 3.31 1.44
C GLY A 81 -2.40 2.63 0.25
N TYR A 82 -3.50 3.19 -0.20
CA TYR A 82 -4.39 2.64 -1.21
C TYR A 82 -4.32 3.44 -2.51
N VAL A 83 -4.41 2.72 -3.62
CA VAL A 83 -4.58 3.29 -4.97
C VAL A 83 -5.77 2.59 -5.61
N SER A 84 -6.77 3.34 -6.05
CA SER A 84 -7.94 2.74 -6.72
C SER A 84 -7.55 2.11 -8.04
N MET A 85 -8.35 1.15 -8.51
CA MET A 85 -8.10 0.45 -9.77
C MET A 85 -8.07 1.40 -10.98
N ASP A 86 -8.83 2.49 -10.97
CA ASP A 86 -8.85 3.50 -12.04
C ASP A 86 -7.52 4.25 -12.20
N TRP A 87 -6.74 4.32 -11.12
CA TRP A 87 -5.47 5.06 -11.08
C TRP A 87 -4.25 4.15 -11.02
N TRP A 88 -4.44 2.87 -10.75
CA TRP A 88 -3.35 1.92 -10.66
C TRP A 88 -2.50 1.81 -11.92
N PRO A 89 -3.08 1.71 -13.14
CA PRO A 89 -2.29 1.63 -14.37
C PRO A 89 -1.37 2.85 -14.58
N ASP A 90 -1.87 4.06 -14.30
CA ASP A 90 -1.07 5.28 -14.44
C ASP A 90 0.07 5.35 -13.42
N LEU A 91 -0.21 5.04 -12.14
CA LEU A 91 0.83 5.03 -11.11
C LEU A 91 1.92 4.01 -11.45
N MET A 92 1.53 2.80 -11.83
CA MET A 92 2.45 1.73 -12.18
C MET A 92 3.29 2.10 -13.40
N ASN A 93 2.67 2.65 -14.46
CA ASN A 93 3.36 3.07 -15.67
C ASN A 93 4.44 4.12 -15.37
N TYR A 94 4.07 5.18 -14.65
CA TYR A 94 5.01 6.21 -14.23
C TYR A 94 6.13 5.65 -13.35
N ARG A 95 5.79 4.87 -12.33
CA ARG A 95 6.76 4.34 -11.35
C ARG A 95 7.72 3.34 -11.97
N ARG A 96 7.27 2.45 -12.83
CA ARG A 96 8.13 1.47 -13.51
C ARG A 96 9.09 2.11 -14.51
N HIS A 97 8.75 3.28 -15.04
CA HIS A 97 9.68 4.10 -15.82
C HIS A 97 10.70 4.80 -14.92
N ALA A 98 10.25 5.44 -13.84
CA ALA A 98 11.12 6.16 -12.90
C ALA A 98 12.05 5.22 -12.10
N TYR A 99 11.59 3.99 -11.84
CA TYR A 99 12.35 2.94 -11.16
C TYR A 99 12.56 1.76 -12.12
N PRO A 100 13.73 1.63 -12.74
CA PRO A 100 14.01 0.56 -13.69
C PRO A 100 13.74 -0.84 -13.12
N ALA A 101 13.58 -1.82 -14.02
CA ALA A 101 13.47 -3.21 -13.59
C ALA A 101 14.69 -3.60 -12.74
N PRO A 102 14.52 -4.48 -11.74
CA PRO A 102 15.66 -5.03 -11.00
C PRO A 102 16.71 -5.59 -11.95
N ALA A 103 17.97 -5.30 -11.65
CA ALA A 103 19.08 -5.84 -12.45
C ALA A 103 19.15 -7.37 -12.32
N GLU A 104 19.57 -8.04 -13.38
CA GLU A 104 19.80 -9.48 -13.41
C GLU A 104 20.75 -9.91 -12.27
N GLY A 105 20.39 -10.96 -11.55
CA GLY A 105 21.14 -11.46 -10.38
C GLY A 105 21.03 -10.58 -9.13
N SER A 106 20.23 -9.51 -9.14
CA SER A 106 20.05 -8.67 -7.97
C SER A 106 19.11 -9.32 -6.94
N ILE A 107 19.19 -8.83 -5.70
CA ILE A 107 18.30 -9.28 -4.61
C ILE A 107 16.84 -8.91 -4.93
N GLU A 108 16.61 -7.74 -5.50
CA GLU A 108 15.31 -7.30 -5.92
C GLU A 108 14.69 -8.23 -6.98
N GLU A 109 15.49 -8.67 -7.93
CA GLU A 109 15.04 -9.66 -8.91
C GLU A 109 14.70 -11.00 -8.24
N ALA A 110 15.58 -11.49 -7.38
CA ALA A 110 15.35 -12.74 -6.64
C ALA A 110 14.04 -12.69 -5.84
N ILE A 111 13.71 -11.55 -5.20
CA ILE A 111 12.45 -11.36 -4.49
C ILE A 111 11.25 -11.48 -5.45
N VAL A 112 11.29 -10.82 -6.61
CA VAL A 112 10.19 -10.87 -7.60
C VAL A 112 10.03 -12.28 -8.17
N LEU A 113 11.14 -12.95 -8.52
CA LEU A 113 11.11 -14.31 -9.05
C LEU A 113 10.57 -15.30 -8.00
N THR A 114 10.99 -15.17 -6.74
CA THR A 114 10.49 -16.02 -5.65
C THR A 114 8.97 -15.87 -5.49
N LEU A 115 8.43 -14.64 -5.57
CA LEU A 115 6.98 -14.44 -5.52
C LEU A 115 6.26 -15.05 -6.72
N ARG A 116 6.80 -14.92 -7.94
CA ARG A 116 6.23 -15.55 -9.13
C ARG A 116 6.23 -17.07 -9.07
N GLU A 117 7.26 -17.65 -8.46
CA GLU A 117 7.36 -19.10 -8.30
C GLU A 117 6.39 -19.65 -7.24
N HIS A 118 6.25 -18.94 -6.11
CA HIS A 118 5.45 -19.39 -4.96
C HIS A 118 4.04 -18.77 -4.92
N GLY A 119 3.72 -17.83 -5.79
CA GLY A 119 2.48 -17.05 -5.79
C GLY A 119 2.55 -15.91 -4.78
N SER A 120 2.06 -16.11 -3.56
CA SER A 120 2.11 -15.10 -2.50
C SER A 120 2.79 -15.63 -1.24
N LEU A 121 3.60 -14.78 -0.60
CA LEU A 121 4.33 -15.10 0.63
C LEU A 121 4.22 -13.98 1.65
N ILE A 122 4.06 -14.33 2.93
CA ILE A 122 4.23 -13.34 3.98
C ILE A 122 5.69 -12.87 4.04
N THR A 123 5.91 -11.63 4.47
CA THR A 123 7.24 -11.00 4.48
C THR A 123 8.31 -11.87 5.14
N ARG A 124 7.95 -12.62 6.20
CA ARG A 124 8.89 -13.52 6.90
C ARG A 124 9.32 -14.71 6.03
N GLU A 125 8.39 -15.33 5.35
CA GLU A 125 8.64 -16.48 4.46
C GLU A 125 9.43 -16.05 3.24
N LEU A 126 9.02 -14.96 2.60
CA LEU A 126 9.75 -14.37 1.47
C LEU A 126 11.20 -14.06 1.84
N ARG A 127 11.43 -13.48 3.01
CA ARG A 127 12.77 -13.20 3.52
C ARG A 127 13.61 -14.49 3.68
N SER A 128 13.00 -15.54 4.23
CA SER A 128 13.66 -16.84 4.41
C SER A 128 13.98 -17.50 3.07
N ALA A 129 13.02 -17.51 2.14
CA ALA A 129 13.19 -18.07 0.79
C ALA A 129 14.31 -17.35 0.00
N CYS A 130 14.46 -16.03 0.19
CA CYS A 130 15.56 -15.27 -0.40
C CYS A 130 16.89 -15.35 0.38
N GLY A 131 17.03 -16.23 1.38
CA GLY A 131 18.27 -16.46 2.12
C GLY A 131 18.64 -15.38 3.15
N PHE A 132 17.74 -14.45 3.49
CA PHE A 132 17.97 -13.41 4.49
C PHE A 132 17.67 -13.94 5.90
N THR A 133 18.56 -14.80 6.41
CA THR A 133 18.47 -15.35 7.77
C THR A 133 19.21 -14.45 8.77
N GLY A 134 18.65 -14.29 9.97
CA GLY A 134 19.26 -13.51 11.04
C GLY A 134 18.74 -12.07 11.17
N THR A 135 18.83 -11.55 12.40
CA THR A 135 18.22 -10.27 12.80
C THR A 135 18.81 -9.04 12.09
N LYS A 136 20.12 -9.02 11.87
CA LYS A 136 20.83 -7.92 11.19
C LYS A 136 20.44 -7.75 9.71
N MET A 137 19.95 -8.81 9.09
CA MET A 137 19.54 -8.80 7.68
C MET A 137 18.09 -8.33 7.47
N ARG A 138 17.31 -8.27 8.53
CA ARG A 138 15.87 -7.95 8.46
C ARG A 138 15.61 -6.55 7.90
N SER A 139 16.21 -5.52 8.48
CA SER A 139 15.98 -4.13 8.03
C SER A 139 16.49 -3.90 6.61
N ARG A 140 17.56 -4.61 6.21
CA ARG A 140 18.05 -4.55 4.83
C ARG A 140 17.06 -5.17 3.85
N PHE A 141 16.48 -6.31 4.19
CA PHE A 141 15.44 -6.96 3.40
C PHE A 141 14.19 -6.09 3.29
N ASP A 142 13.72 -5.52 4.41
CA ASP A 142 12.58 -4.60 4.44
C ASP A 142 12.80 -3.36 3.53
N GLY A 143 14.05 -2.94 3.38
CA GLY A 143 14.46 -1.90 2.43
C GLY A 143 14.25 -2.30 0.97
N TYR A 144 14.63 -3.52 0.58
CA TYR A 144 14.39 -4.05 -0.76
C TYR A 144 12.90 -4.19 -1.05
N VAL A 145 12.13 -4.79 -0.13
CA VAL A 145 10.67 -4.90 -0.25
C VAL A 145 10.02 -3.53 -0.41
N THR A 146 10.45 -2.53 0.37
CA THR A 146 9.92 -1.17 0.27
C THR A 146 10.21 -0.55 -1.10
N ARG A 147 11.43 -0.70 -1.64
CA ARG A 147 11.76 -0.19 -2.98
C ARG A 147 10.95 -0.86 -4.08
N LEU A 148 10.75 -2.17 -4.00
CA LEU A 148 9.94 -2.90 -4.96
C LEU A 148 8.46 -2.49 -4.90
N GLN A 149 7.92 -2.20 -3.72
CA GLN A 149 6.57 -1.63 -3.61
C GLN A 149 6.53 -0.21 -4.19
N MET A 150 7.49 0.66 -3.86
CA MET A 150 7.61 1.99 -4.46
C MET A 150 7.67 1.94 -5.98
N ALA A 151 8.35 0.93 -6.54
CA ALA A 151 8.44 0.69 -7.98
C ALA A 151 7.21 -0.01 -8.58
N CYS A 152 6.15 -0.27 -7.81
CA CYS A 152 4.97 -1.02 -8.22
C CYS A 152 5.31 -2.40 -8.82
N ARG A 153 6.37 -3.08 -8.30
CA ARG A 153 6.79 -4.42 -8.71
C ARG A 153 6.19 -5.52 -7.84
N ILE A 154 5.89 -5.18 -6.59
CA ILE A 154 5.19 -6.05 -5.64
C ILE A 154 4.14 -5.24 -4.88
N VAL A 155 3.08 -5.91 -4.46
CA VAL A 155 1.94 -5.33 -3.75
C VAL A 155 1.54 -6.21 -2.56
N THR A 156 0.68 -5.71 -1.69
CA THR A 156 0.09 -6.50 -0.61
C THR A 156 -1.25 -7.05 -1.09
N GLN A 157 -1.37 -8.35 -1.10
CA GLN A 157 -2.61 -9.07 -1.46
C GLN A 157 -3.57 -9.18 -0.28
N ASP A 158 -3.03 -9.36 0.94
CA ASP A 158 -3.81 -9.57 2.16
C ASP A 158 -2.90 -9.37 3.40
N PHE A 159 -3.49 -9.56 4.58
CA PHE A 159 -2.80 -9.54 5.87
C PHE A 159 -3.07 -10.83 6.65
N VAL A 160 -2.01 -11.50 7.06
CA VAL A 160 -2.07 -12.72 7.87
C VAL A 160 -1.81 -12.37 9.34
N TYR A 161 -2.79 -12.61 10.18
CA TYR A 161 -2.67 -12.37 11.62
C TYR A 161 -2.22 -13.64 12.34
N PRO A 162 -1.21 -13.56 13.23
CA PRO A 162 -0.87 -14.68 14.10
C PRO A 162 -2.02 -14.97 15.05
N ARG A 163 -2.17 -16.23 15.43
CA ARG A 163 -3.19 -16.66 16.39
C ARG A 163 -2.52 -17.15 17.67
N ASP A 164 -3.13 -16.82 18.81
CA ASP A 164 -2.74 -17.33 20.11
C ASP A 164 -3.18 -18.80 20.32
N LYS A 165 -2.87 -19.37 21.49
CA LYS A 165 -3.26 -20.73 21.85
C LYS A 165 -4.78 -20.97 21.93
N HIS A 166 -5.59 -19.90 21.96
CA HIS A 166 -7.04 -19.94 22.00
C HIS A 166 -7.67 -19.63 20.63
N GLY A 167 -6.84 -19.39 19.60
CA GLY A 167 -7.30 -19.08 18.24
C GLY A 167 -7.58 -17.60 17.98
N HIS A 168 -7.35 -16.71 18.94
CA HIS A 168 -7.57 -15.27 18.78
C HIS A 168 -6.43 -14.65 17.97
N GLU A 169 -6.78 -13.84 17.00
CA GLU A 169 -5.83 -13.07 16.20
C GLU A 169 -5.22 -11.94 17.05
N TYR A 170 -3.92 -11.72 16.89
CA TYR A 170 -3.23 -10.66 17.59
C TYR A 170 -2.17 -9.99 16.72
N GLY A 171 -1.70 -8.82 17.18
CA GLY A 171 -0.64 -8.04 16.52
C GLY A 171 -1.12 -7.28 15.28
N TRP A 172 -0.18 -6.84 14.47
CA TRP A 172 -0.42 -5.91 13.36
C TRP A 172 -0.77 -6.58 12.02
N GLY A 173 -0.74 -7.92 11.95
CA GLY A 173 -0.83 -8.66 10.71
C GLY A 173 0.46 -8.55 9.86
N TRP A 174 0.83 -9.64 9.21
CA TRP A 174 1.92 -9.68 8.24
C TRP A 174 1.38 -9.49 6.84
N SER A 175 1.98 -8.58 6.07
CA SER A 175 1.61 -8.42 4.66
C SER A 175 1.88 -9.72 3.89
N LEU A 176 0.87 -10.24 3.23
CA LEU A 176 0.98 -11.27 2.22
C LEU A 176 1.29 -10.57 0.89
N LEU A 177 2.51 -10.76 0.39
CA LEU A 177 3.05 -10.05 -0.76
C LEU A 177 2.92 -10.90 -2.02
N THR A 178 2.65 -10.24 -3.15
CA THR A 178 2.59 -10.86 -4.47
C THR A 178 3.02 -9.86 -5.55
N THR A 179 3.07 -10.28 -6.82
CA THR A 179 3.24 -9.34 -7.92
C THR A 179 1.89 -8.76 -8.35
N PRO A 180 1.83 -7.54 -8.89
CA PRO A 180 0.58 -6.99 -9.41
C PRO A 180 -0.04 -7.85 -10.51
N GLU A 181 0.79 -8.41 -11.39
CA GLU A 181 0.33 -9.24 -12.49
C GLU A 181 -0.32 -10.55 -12.03
N ASP A 182 0.20 -11.15 -10.94
CA ASP A 182 -0.38 -12.35 -10.35
C ASP A 182 -1.68 -12.06 -9.59
N LEU A 183 -1.79 -10.86 -9.00
CA LEU A 183 -2.98 -10.44 -8.26
C LEU A 183 -4.12 -9.98 -9.17
N LEU A 184 -3.81 -9.13 -10.15
CA LEU A 184 -4.80 -8.36 -10.91
C LEU A 184 -4.95 -8.81 -12.37
N GLY A 185 -4.01 -9.64 -12.84
CA GLY A 185 -3.89 -9.96 -14.26
C GLY A 185 -3.12 -8.90 -15.06
N LYS A 186 -2.70 -9.28 -16.26
CA LYS A 186 -1.87 -8.42 -17.13
C LYS A 186 -2.63 -7.19 -17.65
N GLU A 187 -3.92 -7.31 -17.88
CA GLU A 187 -4.74 -6.21 -18.40
C GLU A 187 -4.81 -5.04 -17.43
N ALA A 188 -5.07 -5.32 -16.16
CA ALA A 188 -5.08 -4.30 -15.10
C ALA A 188 -3.69 -3.69 -14.84
N CYS A 189 -2.64 -4.32 -15.35
CA CYS A 189 -1.25 -3.88 -15.25
C CYS A 189 -0.73 -3.28 -16.58
N SER A 190 -1.61 -2.90 -17.49
CA SER A 190 -1.27 -2.21 -18.76
C SER A 190 -1.75 -0.77 -18.77
N CYS A 191 -1.04 0.08 -19.51
CA CYS A 191 -1.40 1.48 -19.68
C CYS A 191 -0.98 1.93 -21.09
N ASP A 192 -1.92 2.53 -21.83
CA ASP A 192 -1.68 3.01 -23.20
C ASP A 192 -1.04 4.41 -23.23
N ARG A 193 -0.87 5.06 -22.07
CA ARG A 193 -0.26 6.38 -21.94
C ARG A 193 1.26 6.28 -21.87
N THR A 194 1.95 7.35 -22.26
CA THR A 194 3.36 7.48 -21.91
C THR A 194 3.52 7.72 -20.41
N PRO A 195 4.68 7.42 -19.80
CA PRO A 195 4.92 7.70 -18.38
C PRO A 195 4.71 9.18 -18.01
N GLU A 196 5.06 10.09 -18.90
CA GLU A 196 4.87 11.54 -18.72
C GLU A 196 3.38 11.90 -18.70
N GLN A 197 2.59 11.35 -19.62
CA GLN A 197 1.14 11.53 -19.65
C GLN A 197 0.46 10.97 -18.38
N SER A 198 0.94 9.83 -17.90
CA SER A 198 0.47 9.25 -16.64
C SER A 198 0.79 10.15 -15.46
N LEU A 199 2.01 10.68 -15.38
CA LEU A 199 2.39 11.65 -14.34
C LEU A 199 1.55 12.92 -14.39
N GLU A 200 1.39 13.51 -15.57
CA GLU A 200 0.57 14.72 -15.76
C GLU A 200 -0.87 14.49 -15.28
N ARG A 201 -1.49 13.38 -15.70
CA ARG A 201 -2.84 13.00 -15.28
C ARG A 201 -2.94 12.86 -13.75
N ILE A 202 -1.98 12.18 -13.12
CA ILE A 202 -1.93 12.04 -11.67
C ILE A 202 -1.77 13.41 -10.99
N MET A 203 -0.86 14.25 -11.46
CA MET A 203 -0.60 15.56 -10.89
C MET A 203 -1.83 16.48 -10.97
N ASP A 204 -2.50 16.51 -12.11
CA ASP A 204 -3.72 17.30 -12.28
C ASP A 204 -4.86 16.83 -11.40
N HIS A 205 -5.00 15.50 -11.22
CA HIS A 205 -5.96 14.95 -10.32
C HIS A 205 -5.64 15.30 -8.86
N MET A 206 -4.39 15.10 -8.45
CA MET A 206 -3.95 15.39 -7.08
C MET A 206 -4.10 16.88 -6.73
N LYS A 207 -3.83 17.80 -7.65
CA LYS A 207 -4.06 19.24 -7.45
C LYS A 207 -5.54 19.56 -7.23
N ARG A 208 -6.44 18.84 -7.91
CA ARG A 208 -7.91 19.03 -7.72
C ARG A 208 -8.39 18.55 -6.38
N ILE A 209 -7.92 17.40 -5.90
CA ILE A 209 -8.36 16.84 -4.61
C ILE A 209 -7.65 17.48 -3.41
N LEU A 210 -6.46 18.06 -3.62
CA LEU A 210 -5.62 18.68 -2.59
C LEU A 210 -5.25 20.12 -2.97
N PRO A 211 -6.23 21.04 -3.13
CA PRO A 211 -5.94 22.40 -3.58
C PRO A 211 -5.06 23.20 -2.61
N GLN A 212 -4.97 22.76 -1.35
CA GLN A 212 -4.09 23.34 -0.32
C GLN A 212 -2.63 22.86 -0.41
N ALA A 213 -2.36 21.77 -1.13
CA ALA A 213 -1.02 21.21 -1.21
C ALA A 213 -0.20 21.89 -2.30
N THR A 214 1.07 22.11 -2.03
CA THR A 214 2.02 22.56 -3.04
C THR A 214 2.36 21.42 -4.00
N GLU A 215 2.72 21.76 -5.24
CA GLU A 215 3.17 20.77 -6.23
C GLU A 215 4.33 19.93 -5.71
N ARG A 216 5.28 20.54 -4.99
CA ARG A 216 6.39 19.83 -4.35
C ARG A 216 5.94 18.78 -3.33
N GLN A 217 4.88 19.07 -2.56
CA GLN A 217 4.31 18.10 -1.61
C GLN A 217 3.65 16.93 -2.35
N ILE A 218 2.89 17.22 -3.41
CA ILE A 218 2.24 16.19 -4.23
C ILE A 218 3.30 15.29 -4.88
N ILE A 219 4.31 15.87 -5.54
CA ILE A 219 5.42 15.12 -6.15
C ILE A 219 6.09 14.21 -5.12
N LYS A 220 6.40 14.71 -3.93
CA LYS A 220 7.03 13.93 -2.86
C LYS A 220 6.21 12.71 -2.41
N ILE A 221 4.90 12.78 -2.51
CA ILE A 221 4.00 11.66 -2.20
C ILE A 221 3.96 10.65 -3.34
N ILE A 222 4.01 11.12 -4.59
CA ILE A 222 3.88 10.28 -5.78
C ILE A 222 5.22 9.67 -6.21
N GLN A 223 6.33 10.28 -5.90
CA GLN A 223 7.68 9.72 -6.10
C GLN A 223 8.00 8.71 -4.99
#